data_207b4359cd69c0939a6698d27d0c2cf9
#
_entry.id   207b4359cd69c0939a6698d27d0c2cf9
#
_cell.length_a   1.000
_cell.length_b   1.000
_cell.length_c   1.000
_cell.angle_alpha   90.00
_cell.angle_beta   90.00
_cell.angle_gamma   90.00
#
_symmetry.space_group_name_H-M   'P 1'
#
loop_
_entity.id
_entity.type
_entity.pdbx_description
1 polymer ?
#
loop_
_entity_poly.entity_id
_entity_poly.type
_entity_poly.pdbx_seq_one_letter_code
_entity_poly.pdbx_strand_id
1 'polypeptide(L)'
;FYLRLGGMMLLDGVNLFLSRRSASRAWELGAALAFLVGSALLFQKAYVGYFSWFFLLIFSFSCTFALGLVDGTFINLLSFLWVMACLRGGLIPDPAALYGESFVRRFPFLYICILGVAYIIMFSIQRYWVDKAKRHLLLQQRIDAEKGKLSEMSLKVITAMYSALSSKIPEIDLHCQQTAELT
;
A
#
# COMPACT_ATOMS: atom_id res chain seq x y z
N PHE A 1 32.84 -4.71 -4.21
CA PHE A 1 31.80 -3.80 -3.72
C PHE A 1 30.77 -3.49 -4.83
N TYR A 2 31.20 -2.90 -5.94
CA TYR A 2 30.31 -2.49 -7.04
C TYR A 2 29.51 -3.64 -7.66
N LEU A 3 30.10 -4.83 -7.79
CA LEU A 3 29.41 -6.00 -8.34
C LEU A 3 28.26 -6.49 -7.44
N ARG A 4 28.41 -6.36 -6.11
CA ARG A 4 27.37 -6.73 -5.12
C ARG A 4 26.29 -5.69 -5.04
N LEU A 5 26.65 -4.41 -5.10
CA LEU A 5 25.68 -3.31 -5.16
C LEU A 5 24.84 -3.37 -6.45
N GLY A 6 25.49 -3.65 -7.59
CA GLY A 6 24.82 -3.87 -8.86
C GLY A 6 23.90 -5.09 -8.84
N GLY A 7 24.31 -6.18 -8.21
CA GLY A 7 23.49 -7.37 -8.01
C GLY A 7 22.24 -7.09 -7.14
N MET A 8 22.36 -6.27 -6.10
CA MET A 8 21.22 -5.88 -5.25
C MET A 8 20.26 -4.96 -6.02
N MET A 9 20.77 -3.96 -6.76
CA MET A 9 19.91 -3.10 -7.59
C MET A 9 19.19 -3.90 -8.69
N LEU A 10 19.83 -4.93 -9.25
CA LEU A 10 19.21 -5.84 -10.22
C LEU A 10 18.11 -6.69 -9.57
N LEU A 11 18.37 -7.24 -8.37
CA LEU A 11 17.38 -7.98 -7.59
C LEU A 11 16.17 -7.11 -7.23
N ASP A 12 16.39 -5.87 -6.80
CA ASP A 12 15.34 -4.92 -6.50
C ASP A 12 14.55 -4.53 -7.76
N GLY A 13 15.23 -4.32 -8.88
CA GLY A 13 14.58 -4.05 -10.17
C GLY A 13 13.72 -5.23 -10.65
N VAL A 14 14.22 -6.45 -10.55
CA VAL A 14 13.48 -7.68 -10.87
C VAL A 14 12.29 -7.87 -9.93
N ASN A 15 12.47 -7.61 -8.64
CA ASN A 15 11.39 -7.67 -7.65
C ASN A 15 10.29 -6.65 -7.93
N LEU A 16 10.67 -5.42 -8.27
CA LEU A 16 9.71 -4.35 -8.62
C LEU A 16 8.94 -4.69 -9.91
N PHE A 17 9.59 -5.34 -10.85
CA PHE A 17 8.96 -5.82 -12.08
C PHE A 17 8.01 -6.99 -11.83
N LEU A 18 8.41 -7.95 -10.99
CA LEU A 18 7.60 -9.12 -10.64
C LEU A 18 6.42 -8.75 -9.74
N SER A 19 6.57 -7.80 -8.81
CA SER A 19 5.48 -7.32 -7.96
C SER A 19 4.38 -6.61 -8.75
N ARG A 20 4.73 -5.94 -9.83
CA ARG A 20 3.74 -5.37 -10.77
C ARG A 20 2.94 -6.42 -11.53
N ARG A 21 3.49 -7.62 -11.72
CA ARG A 21 2.89 -8.69 -12.53
C ARG A 21 2.13 -9.73 -11.69
N SER A 22 2.48 -9.86 -10.44
CA SER A 22 1.87 -10.81 -9.51
C SER A 22 1.42 -10.06 -8.26
N ALA A 23 0.11 -9.89 -8.09
CA ALA A 23 -0.50 -9.27 -6.91
C ALA A 23 -0.41 -10.14 -5.63
N SER A 24 0.53 -11.10 -5.56
CA SER A 24 0.65 -11.98 -4.40
C SER A 24 1.60 -11.37 -3.35
N ARG A 25 1.08 -11.16 -2.14
CA ARG A 25 1.84 -10.74 -0.94
C ARG A 25 3.11 -11.58 -0.69
N ALA A 26 3.12 -12.84 -1.11
CA ALA A 26 4.26 -13.73 -0.95
C ALA A 26 5.52 -13.22 -1.67
N TRP A 27 5.37 -12.56 -2.82
CA TRP A 27 6.50 -11.99 -3.56
C TRP A 27 7.09 -10.76 -2.87
N GLU A 28 6.25 -9.89 -2.32
CA GLU A 28 6.70 -8.69 -1.60
C GLU A 28 7.47 -9.06 -0.34
N LEU A 29 6.98 -10.05 0.40
CA LEU A 29 7.66 -10.59 1.58
C LEU A 29 8.97 -11.29 1.20
N GLY A 30 8.98 -12.08 0.13
CA GLY A 30 10.17 -12.75 -0.38
C GLY A 30 11.24 -11.74 -0.80
N ALA A 31 10.84 -10.65 -1.46
CA ALA A 31 11.71 -9.56 -1.85
C ALA A 31 12.35 -8.86 -0.65
N ALA A 32 11.53 -8.52 0.35
CA ALA A 32 12.00 -7.87 1.57
C ALA A 32 12.98 -8.77 2.35
N LEU A 33 12.69 -10.08 2.44
CA LEU A 33 13.58 -11.06 3.06
C LEU A 33 14.89 -11.22 2.29
N ALA A 34 14.84 -11.30 0.95
CA ALA A 34 16.03 -11.39 0.11
C ALA A 34 16.92 -10.15 0.25
N PHE A 35 16.31 -8.97 0.33
CA PHE A 35 17.03 -7.72 0.57
C PHE A 35 17.66 -7.70 1.97
N LEU A 36 16.97 -8.18 2.98
CA LEU A 36 17.47 -8.26 4.35
C LEU A 36 18.66 -9.22 4.45
N VAL A 37 18.58 -10.39 3.82
CA VAL A 37 19.69 -11.35 3.73
C VAL A 37 20.86 -10.76 2.93
N GLY A 38 20.60 -10.09 1.82
CA GLY A 38 21.62 -9.43 1.00
C GLY A 38 22.33 -8.32 1.77
N SER A 39 21.61 -7.48 2.52
CA SER A 39 22.19 -6.46 3.40
C SER A 39 23.01 -7.09 4.51
N ALA A 40 22.54 -8.19 5.11
CA ALA A 40 23.25 -8.94 6.12
C ALA A 40 24.61 -9.44 5.62
N LEU A 41 24.66 -9.98 4.41
CA LEU A 41 25.90 -10.44 3.78
C LEU A 41 26.88 -9.30 3.46
N LEU A 42 26.37 -8.09 3.18
CA LEU A 42 27.21 -6.90 2.99
C LEU A 42 27.82 -6.42 4.31
N PHE A 43 27.09 -6.51 5.42
CA PHE A 43 27.58 -6.11 6.74
C PHE A 43 28.68 -7.01 7.31
N GLN A 44 28.73 -8.29 6.91
CA GLN A 44 29.77 -9.21 7.36
C GLN A 44 31.20 -8.83 6.96
N LYS A 45 31.37 -8.00 5.96
CA LYS A 45 32.70 -7.50 5.56
C LYS A 45 32.79 -6.02 5.91
N ALA A 46 33.63 -5.67 6.85
CA ALA A 46 33.92 -4.37 7.48
C ALA A 46 34.15 -3.17 6.52
N TYR A 47 33.77 -3.27 5.25
CA TYR A 47 33.97 -2.24 4.23
C TYR A 47 32.82 -1.23 4.12
N VAL A 48 31.79 -1.38 4.91
CA VAL A 48 30.58 -0.56 4.75
C VAL A 48 30.45 0.32 5.99
N GLY A 49 30.89 1.55 5.87
CA GLY A 49 30.86 2.55 6.94
C GLY A 49 29.43 2.89 7.41
N TYR A 50 29.30 3.97 8.16
CA TYR A 50 28.01 4.47 8.72
C TYR A 50 26.85 4.50 7.73
N PHE A 51 27.11 4.67 6.44
CA PHE A 51 26.11 4.72 5.38
C PHE A 51 25.23 3.47 5.33
N SER A 52 25.75 2.29 5.62
CA SER A 52 24.98 1.04 5.59
C SER A 52 23.94 0.96 6.69
N TRP A 53 24.26 1.51 7.84
CA TRP A 53 23.29 1.58 8.95
C TRP A 53 22.14 2.50 8.63
N PHE A 54 22.40 3.65 7.98
CA PHE A 54 21.36 4.53 7.49
C PHE A 54 20.53 3.90 6.39
N PHE A 55 21.16 3.12 5.51
CA PHE A 55 20.44 2.40 4.46
C PHE A 55 19.47 1.36 5.05
N LEU A 56 19.87 0.64 6.09
CA LEU A 56 19.00 -0.29 6.81
C LEU A 56 17.79 0.44 7.45
N LEU A 57 18.00 1.63 7.98
CA LEU A 57 16.94 2.48 8.50
C LEU A 57 15.94 2.90 7.43
N ILE A 58 16.43 3.39 6.29
CA ILE A 58 15.61 3.79 5.14
C ILE A 58 14.83 2.59 4.60
N PHE A 59 15.48 1.42 4.53
CA PHE A 59 14.83 0.19 4.12
C PHE A 59 13.69 -0.21 5.07
N SER A 60 13.94 -0.22 6.36
CA SER A 60 12.91 -0.53 7.37
C SER A 60 11.73 0.44 7.31
N PHE A 61 12.03 1.73 7.13
CA PHE A 61 11.00 2.75 6.91
C PHE A 61 10.18 2.45 5.66
N SER A 62 10.84 2.18 4.54
CA SER A 62 10.19 1.86 3.27
C SER A 62 9.33 0.59 3.33
N CYS A 63 9.78 -0.45 4.04
CA CYS A 63 9.02 -1.67 4.25
C CYS A 63 7.70 -1.42 4.99
N THR A 64 7.68 -0.50 5.97
CA THR A 64 6.45 -0.13 6.69
C THR A 64 5.40 0.43 5.73
N PHE A 65 5.81 1.23 4.75
CA PHE A 65 4.91 1.82 3.77
C PHE A 65 4.52 0.86 2.64
N ALA A 66 5.45 0.04 2.17
CA ALA A 66 5.21 -0.86 1.04
C ALA A 66 4.39 -2.10 1.42
N LEU A 67 4.72 -2.73 2.55
CA LEU A 67 4.11 -4.00 2.98
C LEU A 67 2.90 -3.81 3.90
N GLY A 68 2.68 -2.59 4.40
CA GLY A 68 1.63 -2.30 5.37
C GLY A 68 2.04 -2.63 6.81
N LEU A 69 1.06 -2.48 7.72
CA LEU A 69 1.35 -2.47 9.15
C LEU A 69 1.82 -3.83 9.68
N VAL A 70 1.19 -4.93 9.27
CA VAL A 70 1.46 -6.28 9.80
C VAL A 70 2.78 -6.84 9.26
N ASP A 71 2.88 -6.92 7.94
CA ASP A 71 4.04 -7.52 7.27
C ASP A 71 5.28 -6.64 7.43
N GLY A 72 5.09 -5.31 7.37
CA GLY A 72 6.14 -4.33 7.67
C GLY A 72 6.67 -4.43 9.08
N THR A 73 5.80 -4.69 10.08
CA THR A 73 6.23 -4.90 11.47
C THR A 73 7.11 -6.15 11.60
N PHE A 74 6.73 -7.23 10.95
CA PHE A 74 7.52 -8.47 10.97
C PHE A 74 8.93 -8.26 10.40
N ILE A 75 9.04 -7.61 9.24
CA ILE A 75 10.34 -7.29 8.62
C ILE A 75 11.16 -6.33 9.48
N ASN A 76 10.52 -5.32 10.08
CA ASN A 76 11.20 -4.38 10.96
C ASN A 76 11.72 -5.04 12.24
N LEU A 77 10.95 -5.97 12.80
CA LEU A 77 11.40 -6.77 13.94
C LEU A 77 12.63 -7.60 13.60
N LEU A 78 12.61 -8.28 12.46
CA LEU A 78 13.76 -9.05 11.96
C LEU A 78 14.98 -8.14 11.74
N SER A 79 14.76 -6.98 11.12
CA SER A 79 15.83 -5.98 10.89
C SER A 79 16.41 -5.46 12.21
N PHE A 80 15.57 -5.20 13.20
CA PHE A 80 16.01 -4.78 14.53
C PHE A 80 16.81 -5.87 15.24
N LEU A 81 16.32 -7.11 15.21
CA LEU A 81 17.05 -8.27 15.79
C LEU A 81 18.41 -8.43 15.12
N TRP A 82 18.47 -8.22 13.79
CA TRP A 82 19.72 -8.24 13.04
C TRP A 82 20.68 -7.14 13.48
N VAL A 83 20.21 -5.89 13.66
CA VAL A 83 20.98 -4.78 14.19
C VAL A 83 21.55 -5.13 15.57
N MET A 84 20.73 -5.69 16.44
CA MET A 84 21.16 -6.10 17.79
C MET A 84 22.21 -7.22 17.74
N ALA A 85 22.02 -8.21 16.88
CA ALA A 85 22.97 -9.28 16.67
C ALA A 85 24.33 -8.77 16.14
N CYS A 86 24.31 -7.81 15.21
CA CYS A 86 25.52 -7.19 14.71
C CYS A 86 26.26 -6.35 15.78
N LEU A 87 25.53 -5.56 16.54
CA LEU A 87 26.16 -4.60 17.49
C LEU A 87 26.50 -5.24 18.85
N ARG A 88 25.75 -6.26 19.30
CA ARG A 88 25.91 -6.87 20.63
C ARG A 88 26.14 -8.38 20.59
N GLY A 89 25.75 -9.05 19.52
CA GLY A 89 25.79 -10.49 19.38
C GLY A 89 27.12 -11.06 18.87
N GLY A 90 28.15 -10.22 18.68
CA GLY A 90 29.47 -10.66 18.24
C GLY A 90 29.58 -11.04 16.76
N LEU A 91 28.56 -10.74 15.95
CA LEU A 91 28.63 -10.95 14.49
C LEU A 91 29.64 -10.01 13.81
N ILE A 92 29.84 -8.84 14.37
CA ILE A 92 30.90 -7.90 13.95
C ILE A 92 31.97 -7.93 15.04
N PRO A 93 33.22 -8.28 14.70
CA PRO A 93 34.30 -8.22 15.66
C PRO A 93 34.55 -6.75 16.04
N ASP A 94 34.47 -6.47 17.32
CA ASP A 94 34.71 -5.15 17.93
C ASP A 94 33.98 -3.98 17.23
N PRO A 95 32.63 -3.95 17.27
CA PRO A 95 31.87 -2.86 16.63
C PRO A 95 32.15 -1.49 17.26
N ALA A 96 32.61 -1.45 18.52
CA ALA A 96 32.96 -0.22 19.20
C ALA A 96 34.23 0.41 18.63
N ALA A 97 35.24 -0.39 18.25
CA ALA A 97 36.43 0.09 17.58
C ALA A 97 36.14 0.58 16.15
N LEU A 98 35.20 -0.08 15.45
CA LEU A 98 34.84 0.27 14.08
C LEU A 98 33.96 1.51 13.96
N TYR A 99 32.98 1.67 14.86
CA TYR A 99 31.94 2.70 14.76
C TYR A 99 31.91 3.68 15.95
N GLY A 100 32.74 3.43 16.94
CA GLY A 100 32.74 4.19 18.19
C GLY A 100 31.70 3.73 19.19
N GLU A 101 32.04 3.74 20.47
CA GLU A 101 31.20 3.28 21.56
C GLU A 101 29.86 4.04 21.66
N SER A 102 29.92 5.34 21.42
CA SER A 102 28.74 6.20 21.42
C SER A 102 27.72 5.80 20.34
N PHE A 103 28.17 5.39 19.16
CA PHE A 103 27.30 4.92 18.09
C PHE A 103 26.66 3.58 18.45
N VAL A 104 27.44 2.60 18.86
CA VAL A 104 26.95 1.26 19.23
C VAL A 104 25.88 1.35 20.32
N ARG A 105 26.04 2.25 21.26
CA ARG A 105 25.09 2.43 22.37
C ARG A 105 23.82 3.15 21.94
N ARG A 106 23.91 4.18 21.07
CA ARG A 106 22.78 5.06 20.72
C ARG A 106 21.99 4.60 19.50
N PHE A 107 22.62 3.91 18.57
CA PHE A 107 21.99 3.54 17.30
C PHE A 107 20.72 2.67 17.47
N PRO A 108 20.68 1.64 18.34
CA PRO A 108 19.45 0.87 18.54
C PRO A 108 18.28 1.73 19.04
N PHE A 109 18.54 2.70 19.90
CA PHE A 109 17.53 3.63 20.38
C PHE A 109 17.02 4.54 19.26
N LEU A 110 17.93 5.10 18.47
CA LEU A 110 17.60 5.92 17.31
C LEU A 110 16.78 5.11 16.29
N TYR A 111 17.12 3.84 16.10
CA TYR A 111 16.39 2.93 15.20
C TYR A 111 14.93 2.77 15.66
N ILE A 112 14.70 2.51 16.94
CA ILE A 112 13.34 2.39 17.50
C ILE A 112 12.57 3.71 17.38
N CYS A 113 13.20 4.85 17.63
CA CYS A 113 12.56 6.16 17.49
C CYS A 113 12.10 6.42 16.04
N ILE A 114 12.94 6.14 15.06
CA ILE A 114 12.60 6.34 13.64
C ILE A 114 11.47 5.39 13.22
N LEU A 115 11.50 4.13 13.65
CA LEU A 115 10.39 3.22 13.42
C LEU A 115 9.10 3.71 14.07
N GLY A 116 9.16 4.20 15.29
CA GLY A 116 8.00 4.79 15.97
C GLY A 116 7.37 5.93 15.18
N VAL A 117 8.18 6.83 14.65
CA VAL A 117 7.71 7.91 13.77
C VAL A 117 7.09 7.35 12.49
N ALA A 118 7.71 6.35 11.86
CA ALA A 118 7.17 5.70 10.66
C ALA A 118 5.78 5.09 10.92
N TYR A 119 5.59 4.42 12.06
CA TYR A 119 4.30 3.86 12.45
C TYR A 119 3.23 4.93 12.68
N ILE A 120 3.57 6.02 13.35
CA ILE A 120 2.63 7.14 13.57
C ILE A 120 2.17 7.72 12.24
N ILE A 121 3.10 7.96 11.31
CA ILE A 121 2.79 8.48 9.97
C ILE A 121 1.91 7.47 9.21
N MET A 122 2.29 6.19 9.19
CA MET A 122 1.55 5.15 8.50
C MET A 122 0.12 4.99 9.03
N PHE A 123 -0.06 5.00 10.34
CA PHE A 123 -1.36 4.94 10.99
C PHE A 123 -2.24 6.15 10.62
N SER A 124 -1.65 7.33 10.58
CA SER A 124 -2.34 8.56 10.17
C SER A 124 -2.79 8.50 8.71
N ILE A 125 -1.91 8.01 7.82
CA ILE A 125 -2.23 7.81 6.40
C ILE A 125 -3.35 6.77 6.23
N GLN A 126 -3.28 5.64 6.92
CA GLN A 126 -4.32 4.61 6.84
C GLN A 126 -5.68 5.15 7.31
N ARG A 127 -5.72 5.87 8.41
CA ARG A 127 -6.96 6.53 8.87
C ARG A 127 -7.53 7.47 7.81
N TYR A 128 -6.69 8.32 7.25
CA TYR A 128 -7.10 9.25 6.19
C TYR A 128 -7.71 8.52 4.98
N TRP A 129 -7.08 7.44 4.51
CA TRP A 129 -7.59 6.67 3.38
C TRP A 129 -8.90 5.94 3.69
N VAL A 130 -9.04 5.37 4.88
CA VAL A 130 -10.28 4.72 5.32
C VAL A 130 -11.42 5.74 5.39
N ASP A 131 -11.18 6.92 5.96
CA ASP A 131 -12.19 7.97 6.04
C ASP A 131 -12.57 8.51 4.67
N LYS A 132 -11.59 8.67 3.78
CA LYS A 132 -11.83 9.06 2.39
C LYS A 132 -12.67 8.01 1.65
N ALA A 133 -12.34 6.74 1.77
CA ALA A 133 -13.09 5.65 1.15
C ALA A 133 -14.55 5.61 1.64
N LYS A 134 -14.78 5.76 2.95
CA LYS A 134 -16.13 5.85 3.54
C LYS A 134 -16.93 7.03 2.96
N ARG A 135 -16.31 8.20 2.85
CA ARG A 135 -16.98 9.39 2.25
C ARG A 135 -17.34 9.15 0.80
N HIS A 136 -16.45 8.55 0.01
CA HIS A 136 -16.76 8.22 -1.39
C HIS A 136 -17.93 7.24 -1.51
N LEU A 137 -17.96 6.22 -0.67
CA LEU A 137 -19.05 5.24 -0.67
C LEU A 137 -20.40 5.88 -0.32
N LEU A 138 -20.44 6.76 0.68
CA LEU A 138 -21.63 7.51 1.06
C LEU A 138 -22.11 8.45 -0.05
N LEU A 139 -21.18 9.13 -0.74
CA LEU A 139 -21.51 9.98 -1.89
C LEU A 139 -22.10 9.16 -3.04
N GLN A 140 -21.50 8.01 -3.32
CA GLN A 140 -21.99 7.12 -4.37
C GLN A 140 -23.40 6.61 -4.07
N GLN A 141 -23.67 6.19 -2.85
CA GLN A 141 -25.02 5.81 -2.41
C GLN A 141 -26.05 6.93 -2.55
N ARG A 142 -25.67 8.19 -2.25
CA ARG A 142 -26.55 9.35 -2.45
C ARG A 142 -26.84 9.58 -3.92
N ILE A 143 -25.81 9.53 -4.78
CA ILE A 143 -25.97 9.71 -6.23
C ILE A 143 -26.91 8.62 -6.80
N ASP A 144 -26.73 7.38 -6.38
CA ASP A 144 -27.57 6.28 -6.85
C ASP A 144 -29.02 6.42 -6.38
N ALA A 145 -29.23 6.88 -5.15
CA ALA A 145 -30.57 7.16 -4.63
C ALA A 145 -31.24 8.33 -5.39
N GLU A 146 -30.50 9.40 -5.71
CA GLU A 146 -31.03 10.52 -6.51
C GLU A 146 -31.33 10.13 -7.95
N LYS A 147 -30.46 9.30 -8.57
CA LYS A 147 -30.74 8.75 -9.90
C LYS A 147 -32.00 7.88 -9.93
N GLY A 148 -32.23 7.08 -8.88
CA GLY A 148 -33.45 6.30 -8.73
C GLY A 148 -34.70 7.17 -8.68
N LYS A 149 -34.67 8.24 -7.88
CA LYS A 149 -35.77 9.21 -7.80
C LYS A 149 -36.02 9.93 -9.13
N LEU A 150 -34.96 10.34 -9.82
CA LEU A 150 -35.06 11.00 -11.12
C LEU A 150 -35.68 10.08 -12.18
N SER A 151 -35.28 8.81 -12.20
CA SER A 151 -35.85 7.78 -13.08
C SER A 151 -37.34 7.57 -12.80
N GLU A 152 -37.74 7.49 -11.52
CA GLU A 152 -39.13 7.34 -11.13
C GLU A 152 -39.97 8.57 -11.54
N MET A 153 -39.43 9.78 -11.32
CA MET A 153 -40.09 11.03 -11.77
C MET A 153 -40.22 11.07 -13.30
N SER A 154 -39.19 10.67 -14.02
CA SER A 154 -39.21 10.61 -15.50
C SER A 154 -40.31 9.67 -15.98
N LEU A 155 -40.42 8.46 -15.40
CA LEU A 155 -41.49 7.52 -15.73
C LEU A 155 -42.87 8.08 -15.43
N LYS A 156 -43.06 8.74 -14.30
CA LYS A 156 -44.37 9.40 -13.95
C LYS A 156 -44.74 10.48 -14.94
N VAL A 157 -43.76 11.29 -15.41
CA VAL A 157 -44.01 12.34 -16.42
C VAL A 157 -44.37 11.70 -17.76
N ILE A 158 -43.64 10.66 -18.19
CA ILE A 158 -43.96 9.95 -19.47
C ILE A 158 -45.36 9.33 -19.39
N THR A 159 -45.69 8.67 -18.27
CA THR A 159 -47.04 8.07 -18.08
C THR A 159 -48.14 9.13 -18.10
N ALA A 160 -47.92 10.26 -17.43
CA ALA A 160 -48.87 11.37 -17.44
C ALA A 160 -49.07 11.99 -18.83
N MET A 161 -47.98 12.16 -19.59
CA MET A 161 -48.04 12.63 -20.97
C MET A 161 -48.77 11.64 -21.88
N TYR A 162 -48.51 10.35 -21.72
CA TYR A 162 -49.23 9.30 -22.48
C TYR A 162 -50.70 9.32 -22.15
N SER A 163 -51.08 9.36 -20.89
CA SER A 163 -52.50 9.46 -20.44
C SER A 163 -53.19 10.71 -20.97
N ALA A 164 -52.52 11.85 -21.01
CA ALA A 164 -53.06 13.09 -21.59
C ALA A 164 -53.25 13.03 -23.08
N LEU A 165 -52.35 12.37 -23.82
CA LEU A 165 -52.44 12.14 -25.24
C LEU A 165 -53.54 11.14 -25.63
N SER A 166 -53.64 10.02 -24.96
CA SER A 166 -54.67 8.99 -25.20
C SER A 166 -56.08 9.52 -24.91
N SER A 167 -56.24 10.44 -23.94
CA SER A 167 -57.53 11.06 -23.68
C SER A 167 -58.00 12.03 -24.76
N LYS A 168 -57.05 12.62 -25.52
CA LYS A 168 -57.36 13.58 -26.60
C LYS A 168 -57.49 12.99 -28.01
N ILE A 169 -56.83 11.85 -28.26
CA ILE A 169 -56.78 11.23 -29.59
C ILE A 169 -56.91 9.71 -29.42
N PRO A 170 -58.15 9.20 -29.37
CA PRO A 170 -58.40 7.75 -29.14
C PRO A 170 -57.82 6.83 -30.23
N GLU A 171 -57.57 7.32 -31.44
CA GLU A 171 -56.90 6.56 -32.51
C GLU A 171 -55.43 6.23 -32.21
N ILE A 172 -54.74 7.05 -31.45
CA ILE A 172 -53.34 6.81 -31.08
C ILE A 172 -53.21 5.66 -30.07
N ASP A 173 -54.17 5.51 -29.19
CA ASP A 173 -54.15 4.45 -28.18
C ASP A 173 -54.24 3.07 -28.84
N LEU A 174 -55.11 2.93 -29.87
CA LEU A 174 -55.21 1.70 -30.65
C LEU A 174 -53.92 1.33 -31.40
N HIS A 175 -53.27 2.33 -31.95
CA HIS A 175 -52.00 2.13 -32.69
C HIS A 175 -50.80 1.77 -31.77
N CYS A 176 -50.75 2.38 -30.60
CA CYS A 176 -49.70 2.03 -29.60
C CYS A 176 -49.91 0.62 -29.00
N GLN A 177 -51.15 0.19 -28.75
CA GLN A 177 -51.44 -1.15 -28.28
C GLN A 177 -51.05 -2.21 -29.36
N GLN A 178 -51.41 -1.96 -30.63
CA GLN A 178 -51.04 -2.84 -31.72
C GLN A 178 -49.52 -2.95 -31.94
N THR A 179 -48.77 -1.85 -31.69
CA THR A 179 -47.31 -1.85 -31.82
C THR A 179 -46.62 -2.56 -30.66
N ALA A 180 -47.20 -2.48 -29.47
CA ALA A 180 -46.67 -3.18 -28.28
C ALA A 180 -46.91 -4.70 -28.30
N GLU A 181 -47.95 -5.17 -28.99
CA GLU A 181 -48.21 -6.59 -29.16
C GLU A 181 -47.32 -7.25 -30.24
N LEU A 182 -46.66 -6.44 -31.09
CA LEU A 182 -45.77 -6.90 -32.16
C LEU A 182 -44.27 -6.91 -31.77
N THR A 183 -43.92 -6.51 -30.57
CA THR A 183 -42.54 -6.47 -30.06
C THR A 183 -42.31 -7.47 -28.91
#